data_64fcdeda5d581c671c698ed1655dc06c
#
_entry.id   64fcdeda5d581c671c698ed1655dc06c
#
_cell.length_a   1.000
_cell.length_b   1.000
_cell.length_c   1.000
_cell.angle_alpha   90.00
_cell.angle_beta   90.00
_cell.angle_gamma   90.00
#
_symmetry.space_group_name_H-M   'P 1'
#
loop_
_entity.id
_entity.type
_entity.pdbx_description
1 polymer ?
#
loop_
_entity_poly.entity_id
_entity_poly.type
_entity_poly.pdbx_seq_one_letter_code
_entity_poly.pdbx_strand_id
1 'polypeptide(L)'
;MTKEEEKYLFWLTSLSGLGLPFVQRFFERYKSIDKARSLSETDIKKAEWMKPREKNYFAKAYKQEGWQHEWEQLAKNHISFYSYFHASYPERLKHIDSPPKRLFVKGKL
;
A
#
# COMPACT_ATOMS: atom_id res chain seq x y z
N MET A 1 -7.77 9.26 -8.95
CA MET A 1 -7.28 8.93 -7.60
C MET A 1 -6.73 10.18 -6.94
N THR A 2 -7.10 10.45 -5.69
CA THR A 2 -6.64 11.64 -4.96
C THR A 2 -5.21 11.43 -4.44
N LYS A 3 -4.55 12.53 -4.07
CA LYS A 3 -3.22 12.46 -3.45
C LYS A 3 -3.24 11.69 -2.12
N GLU A 4 -4.31 11.84 -1.35
CA GLU A 4 -4.46 11.10 -0.09
C GLU A 4 -4.61 9.61 -0.32
N GLU A 5 -5.31 9.21 -1.37
CA GLU A 5 -5.42 7.79 -1.74
C GLU A 5 -4.08 7.23 -2.22
N GLU A 6 -3.32 8.01 -2.99
CA GLU A 6 -1.99 7.61 -3.43
C GLU A 6 -1.04 7.43 -2.25
N LYS A 7 -1.10 8.36 -1.29
CA LYS A 7 -0.29 8.29 -0.07
C LYS A 7 -0.66 7.05 0.76
N TYR A 8 -1.94 6.76 0.86
CA TYR A 8 -2.45 5.58 1.55
C TYR A 8 -1.89 4.31 0.88
N LEU A 9 -1.98 4.21 -0.44
CA LEU A 9 -1.46 3.06 -1.18
C LEU A 9 0.06 2.97 -1.11
N PHE A 10 0.76 4.09 -1.05
CA PHE A 10 2.20 4.09 -0.83
C PHE A 10 2.55 3.39 0.48
N TRP A 11 1.87 3.77 1.57
CA TRP A 11 2.06 3.12 2.86
C TRP A 11 1.67 1.65 2.82
N LEU A 12 0.47 1.35 2.34
CA LEU A 12 -0.09 -0.01 2.36
C LEU A 12 0.76 -0.99 1.54
N THR A 13 1.23 -0.57 0.37
CA THR A 13 2.06 -1.41 -0.48
C THR A 13 3.49 -1.56 0.03
N SER A 14 3.91 -0.75 1.00
CA SER A 14 5.23 -0.87 1.61
C SER A 14 5.32 -1.99 2.64
N LEU A 15 4.17 -2.50 3.11
CA LEU A 15 4.16 -3.53 4.15
C LEU A 15 4.61 -4.87 3.58
N SER A 16 5.66 -5.43 4.19
CA SER A 16 6.27 -6.68 3.71
C SER A 16 5.33 -7.88 3.85
N GLY A 17 5.41 -8.79 2.89
CA GLY A 17 4.71 -10.07 2.95
C GLY A 17 3.24 -10.02 2.57
N LEU A 18 2.73 -8.87 2.17
CA LEU A 18 1.32 -8.68 1.81
C LEU A 18 1.20 -8.39 0.32
N GLY A 19 0.45 -9.22 -0.39
CA GLY A 19 0.30 -9.13 -1.84
C GLY A 19 -0.85 -8.23 -2.28
N LEU A 20 -1.02 -8.12 -3.59
CA LEU A 20 -2.08 -7.31 -4.20
C LEU A 20 -3.49 -7.67 -3.72
N PRO A 21 -3.86 -8.95 -3.59
CA PRO A 21 -5.20 -9.28 -3.11
C PRO A 21 -5.48 -8.72 -1.71
N PHE A 22 -4.48 -8.74 -0.82
CA PHE A 22 -4.62 -8.15 0.51
C PHE A 22 -4.78 -6.64 0.40
N VAL A 23 -3.94 -5.99 -0.40
CA VAL A 23 -3.97 -4.53 -0.58
C VAL A 23 -5.35 -4.10 -1.07
N GLN A 24 -5.89 -4.78 -2.06
CA GLN A 24 -7.22 -4.47 -2.61
C GLN A 24 -8.31 -4.60 -1.56
N ARG A 25 -8.34 -5.72 -0.84
CA ARG A 25 -9.35 -5.97 0.19
C ARG A 25 -9.26 -4.95 1.32
N PHE A 26 -8.04 -4.61 1.72
CA PHE A 26 -7.80 -3.66 2.81
C PHE A 26 -8.24 -2.26 2.42
N PHE A 27 -7.85 -1.81 1.23
CA PHE A 27 -8.17 -0.47 0.73
C PHE A 27 -9.69 -0.27 0.56
N GLU A 28 -10.40 -1.32 0.19
CA GLU A 28 -11.85 -1.27 0.08
C GLU A 28 -12.55 -1.15 1.44
N ARG A 29 -11.97 -1.76 2.48
CA ARG A 29 -12.58 -1.78 3.82
C ARG A 29 -12.29 -0.55 4.64
N TYR A 30 -11.06 -0.07 4.61
CA TYR A 30 -10.63 1.07 5.41
C TYR A 30 -10.37 2.25 4.50
N LYS A 31 -11.16 3.31 4.67
CA LYS A 31 -11.23 4.40 3.69
C LYS A 31 -10.14 5.45 3.84
N SER A 32 -9.39 5.44 4.94
CA SER A 32 -8.30 6.38 5.16
C SER A 32 -7.13 5.72 5.85
N ILE A 33 -5.95 6.28 5.67
CA ILE A 33 -4.75 5.79 6.34
C ILE A 33 -4.85 5.93 7.86
N ASP A 34 -5.52 6.98 8.33
CA ASP A 34 -5.72 7.19 9.77
C ASP A 34 -6.55 6.08 10.38
N LYS A 35 -7.64 5.70 9.73
CA LYS A 35 -8.45 4.56 10.18
C LYS A 35 -7.66 3.27 10.15
N ALA A 36 -6.90 3.05 9.08
CA ALA A 36 -6.10 1.84 8.92
C ALA A 36 -5.05 1.70 10.01
N ARG A 37 -4.34 2.78 10.34
CA ARG A 37 -3.28 2.75 11.34
C ARG A 37 -3.80 2.79 12.78
N SER A 38 -5.07 3.11 12.98
CA SER A 38 -5.68 3.14 14.31
C SER A 38 -6.26 1.79 14.75
N LEU A 39 -6.20 0.76 13.91
CA LEU A 39 -6.68 -0.57 14.27
C LEU A 39 -5.92 -1.09 15.48
N SER A 40 -6.66 -1.67 16.43
CA SER A 40 -6.06 -2.32 17.60
C SER A 40 -5.64 -3.75 17.26
N GLU A 41 -4.81 -4.35 18.10
CA GLU A 41 -4.45 -5.76 17.95
C GLU A 41 -5.69 -6.65 17.97
N THR A 42 -6.68 -6.30 18.80
CA THR A 42 -7.95 -7.01 18.88
C THR A 42 -8.71 -6.93 17.57
N ASP A 43 -8.76 -5.75 16.96
CA ASP A 43 -9.40 -5.55 15.66
C ASP A 43 -8.78 -6.45 14.59
N ILE A 44 -7.46 -6.55 14.58
CA ILE A 44 -6.75 -7.40 13.63
C ILE A 44 -7.06 -8.87 13.88
N LYS A 45 -7.04 -9.30 15.14
CA LYS A 45 -7.36 -10.69 15.49
C LYS A 45 -8.76 -11.10 15.07
N LYS A 46 -9.71 -10.17 15.18
CA LYS A 46 -11.12 -10.41 14.84
C LYS A 46 -11.44 -10.26 13.36
N ALA A 47 -10.50 -9.80 12.56
CA ALA A 47 -10.73 -9.57 11.13
C ALA A 47 -10.80 -10.90 10.38
N GLU A 48 -11.99 -11.42 10.20
CA GLU A 48 -12.21 -12.72 9.54
C GLU A 48 -11.75 -12.72 8.08
N TRP A 49 -11.74 -11.56 7.42
CA TRP A 49 -11.31 -11.43 6.03
C TRP A 49 -9.80 -11.55 5.85
N MET A 50 -9.02 -11.44 6.94
CA MET A 50 -7.56 -11.61 6.89
C MET A 50 -7.19 -13.06 7.19
N LYS A 51 -6.28 -13.61 6.39
CA LYS A 51 -5.69 -14.92 6.66
C LYS A 51 -4.72 -14.81 7.84
N PRO A 52 -4.50 -15.90 8.61
CA PRO A 52 -3.56 -15.86 9.75
C PRO A 52 -2.18 -15.31 9.39
N ARG A 53 -1.64 -15.69 8.22
CA ARG A 53 -0.35 -15.19 7.75
C ARG A 53 -0.41 -13.68 7.53
N GLU A 54 -1.50 -13.19 6.94
CA GLU A 54 -1.70 -11.77 6.68
C GLU A 54 -1.78 -10.98 7.98
N LYS A 55 -2.48 -11.50 8.98
CA LYS A 55 -2.57 -10.87 10.29
C LYS A 55 -1.19 -10.70 10.93
N ASN A 56 -0.34 -11.73 10.83
CA ASN A 56 1.02 -11.67 11.38
C ASN A 56 1.86 -10.60 10.71
N TYR A 57 1.88 -10.56 9.39
CA TYR A 57 2.66 -9.55 8.66
C TYR A 57 2.16 -8.14 8.92
N PHE A 58 0.84 -7.97 8.89
CA PHE A 58 0.24 -6.66 9.11
C PHE A 58 0.51 -6.15 10.52
N ALA A 59 0.30 -6.98 11.52
CA ALA A 59 0.48 -6.61 12.93
C ALA A 59 1.91 -6.17 13.24
N LYS A 60 2.89 -6.74 12.56
CA LYS A 60 4.31 -6.40 12.77
C LYS A 60 4.71 -5.06 12.17
N ALA A 61 4.01 -4.60 11.14
CA ALA A 61 4.49 -3.49 10.31
C ALA A 61 3.60 -2.25 10.30
N TYR A 62 2.31 -2.38 10.60
CA TYR A 62 1.35 -1.30 10.29
C TYR A 62 1.54 -0.03 11.13
N LYS A 63 2.21 -0.11 12.28
CA LYS A 63 2.47 1.06 13.13
C LYS A 63 3.89 1.60 12.98
N GLN A 64 4.71 1.01 12.13
CA GLN A 64 6.08 1.50 11.92
C GLN A 64 6.07 2.91 11.35
N GLU A 65 7.01 3.72 11.85
CA GLU A 65 7.18 5.09 11.40
C GLU A 65 8.24 5.18 10.31
N GLY A 66 8.40 6.37 9.71
CA GLY A 66 9.41 6.61 8.69
C GLY A 66 8.87 6.64 7.27
N TRP A 67 7.73 6.04 7.01
CA TRP A 67 7.14 6.01 5.66
C TRP A 67 6.75 7.42 5.19
N GLN A 68 6.40 8.32 6.11
CA GLN A 68 6.07 9.71 5.78
C GLN A 68 7.28 10.43 5.19
N HIS A 69 8.45 10.21 5.78
CA HIS A 69 9.69 10.79 5.29
C HIS A 69 10.01 10.29 3.87
N GLU A 70 9.87 8.99 3.65
CA GLU A 70 10.07 8.40 2.33
C GLU A 70 9.10 8.98 1.29
N TRP A 71 7.84 9.15 1.67
CA TRP A 71 6.83 9.77 0.79
C TRP A 71 7.24 11.19 0.40
N GLU A 72 7.69 11.99 1.36
CA GLU A 72 8.14 13.36 1.11
C GLU A 72 9.37 13.41 0.21
N GLN A 73 10.28 12.45 0.34
CA GLN A 73 11.49 12.39 -0.47
C GLN A 73 11.20 12.13 -1.95
N LEU A 74 10.10 11.49 -2.28
CA LEU A 74 9.73 11.23 -3.67
C LEU A 74 9.60 12.55 -4.45
N ALA A 75 8.85 13.50 -3.92
CA ALA A 75 8.66 14.80 -4.56
C ALA A 75 9.98 15.57 -4.70
N LYS A 76 10.81 15.55 -3.66
CA LYS A 76 12.12 16.23 -3.67
C LYS A 76 13.06 15.66 -4.73
N ASN A 77 12.96 14.38 -5.01
CA ASN A 77 13.84 13.69 -5.95
C ASN A 77 13.21 13.51 -7.33
N HIS A 78 12.07 14.14 -7.57
CA HIS A 78 11.34 14.06 -8.83
C HIS A 78 11.00 12.61 -9.22
N ILE A 79 10.61 11.81 -8.23
CA ILE A 79 10.21 10.42 -8.42
C ILE A 79 8.70 10.34 -8.29
N SER A 80 8.06 9.72 -9.29
CA SER A 80 6.63 9.45 -9.26
C SER A 80 6.38 8.04 -8.75
N PHE A 81 5.36 7.88 -7.94
CA PHE A 81 4.92 6.59 -7.43
C PHE A 81 3.61 6.19 -8.11
N TYR A 82 3.56 4.98 -8.61
CA TYR A 82 2.33 4.40 -9.16
C TYR A 82 2.07 3.06 -8.49
N SER A 83 0.91 2.94 -7.83
CA SER A 83 0.46 1.65 -7.35
C SER A 83 -0.12 0.85 -8.53
N TYR A 84 -0.27 -0.45 -8.37
CA TYR A 84 -0.92 -1.29 -9.36
C TYR A 84 -2.31 -0.75 -9.76
N PHE A 85 -3.00 -0.08 -8.85
CA PHE A 85 -4.36 0.43 -9.05
C PHE A 85 -4.40 1.83 -9.69
N HIS A 86 -3.26 2.45 -9.92
CA HIS A 86 -3.20 3.78 -10.51
C HIS A 86 -3.49 3.71 -12.01
N ALA A 87 -4.24 4.71 -12.51
CA ALA A 87 -4.60 4.77 -13.93
C ALA A 87 -3.39 4.80 -14.86
N SER A 88 -2.27 5.39 -14.41
CA SER A 88 -1.04 5.48 -15.20
C SER A 88 -0.09 4.29 -15.06
N TYR A 89 -0.47 3.28 -14.29
CA TYR A 89 0.33 2.06 -14.19
C TYR A 89 0.36 1.38 -15.56
N PRO A 90 1.56 1.00 -16.08
CA PRO A 90 1.66 0.41 -17.42
C PRO A 90 0.82 -0.85 -17.57
N GLU A 91 -0.06 -0.85 -18.57
CA GLU A 91 -1.00 -1.93 -18.78
C GLU A 91 -0.31 -3.28 -19.02
N ARG A 92 0.80 -3.27 -19.77
CA ARG A 92 1.54 -4.49 -20.07
C ARG A 92 2.12 -5.17 -18.82
N LEU A 93 2.43 -4.40 -17.76
CA LEU A 93 2.94 -4.97 -16.52
C LEU A 93 1.85 -5.68 -15.72
N LYS A 94 0.58 -5.38 -15.98
CA LYS A 94 -0.54 -6.05 -15.31
C LYS A 94 -0.72 -7.50 -15.77
N HIS A 95 -0.19 -7.84 -16.92
CA HIS A 95 -0.37 -9.15 -17.54
C HIS A 95 0.76 -10.14 -17.27
N ILE A 96 1.78 -9.75 -16.51
CA ILE A 96 2.83 -10.69 -16.10
C ILE A 96 2.39 -11.46 -14.85
N ASP A 97 3.03 -12.58 -14.56
CA ASP A 97 2.63 -13.49 -13.49
C ASP A 97 2.63 -12.84 -12.10
N SER A 98 3.59 -11.98 -11.83
CA SER A 98 3.70 -11.31 -10.53
C SER A 98 3.89 -9.82 -10.75
N PRO A 99 2.80 -9.07 -11.05
CA PRO A 99 2.93 -7.64 -11.29
C PRO A 99 3.43 -6.91 -10.03
N PRO A 100 4.36 -5.95 -10.19
CA PRO A 100 4.80 -5.16 -9.04
C PRO A 100 3.63 -4.41 -8.40
N LYS A 101 3.57 -4.42 -7.08
CA LYS A 101 2.57 -3.64 -6.33
C LYS A 101 2.86 -2.14 -6.46
N ARG A 102 4.12 -1.80 -6.61
CA ARG A 102 4.65 -0.45 -6.56
C ARG A 102 5.57 -0.22 -7.74
N LEU A 103 5.46 0.94 -8.34
CA LEU A 103 6.34 1.35 -9.43
C LEU A 103 6.83 2.76 -9.15
N PHE A 104 8.14 2.96 -9.22
CA PHE A 104 8.76 4.25 -9.04
C PHE A 104 9.41 4.67 -10.35
N VAL A 105 9.10 5.88 -10.79
CA VAL A 105 9.62 6.40 -12.06
C VAL A 105 10.27 7.74 -11.83
N LYS A 106 11.54 7.86 -12.20
CA LYS A 106 12.25 9.12 -12.15
C LYS A 106 12.11 9.82 -13.50
N GLY A 107 11.57 11.05 -13.46
CA GLY A 107 11.27 11.76 -14.69
C GLY A 107 9.88 11.44 -15.21
N LYS A 108 9.73 11.43 -16.54
CA LYS A 108 8.44 11.14 -17.18
C LYS A 108 8.34 9.70 -17.65
N LEU A 109 7.16 9.17 -17.56
CA LEU A 109 6.83 7.88 -18.17
C LEU A 109 6.80 7.99 -19.69
#